data_30a5d29e2f0cb848a05e963a6d871bf0
#
_entry.id   30a5d29e2f0cb848a05e963a6d871bf0
#
_cell.length_a   1.000
_cell.length_b   1.000
_cell.length_c   1.000
_cell.angle_alpha   90.00
_cell.angle_beta   90.00
_cell.angle_gamma   90.00
#
_symmetry.space_group_name_H-M   'P 1'
#
loop_
_entity.id
_entity.type
_entity.pdbx_description
1 polymer ?
#
loop_
_entity_poly.entity_id
_entity_poly.type
_entity_poly.pdbx_seq_one_letter_code
_entity_poly.pdbx_strand_id
1 'polypeptide(L)'
;MNAKDLQYFKIIGQLHAGISSSENFNDAVTAALKIVLANSVADYAVIWRADNSEPPVLRPMYWICPADLSSCSCYAGEGLAGRVFASQNTETVSDCRNDPENAWLNGFPGLDAGSVACLPLNSGDQCYGCVQFIKAAGNGQFTPDEVDTCELLTVMAQMELEAEAPLADYAPKEKILLSARNVHKSFQSGETISHVLKGVNLDVFEGEFLCLLGESGCGKSTMLNIIGGLLDSDEGSVTFEGNQISDFSQKELTAYRRDNIGFIFQAYNLMPNLNAKQNIDLIGELVQDPADSLELLRLVGLAEKADRYPAQLSGGQQQRIAIARAMVKKPKLILADEPTAALDYATSIEVLSVMEKVVKSGTSLIIVTHNEEIAKMADRVVRFRDGKTYEIRVNARPLHAGDLVW
;
A
#
# COMPACT_ATOMS: atom_id res chain seq x y z
N MET A 1 -1.38 41.54 16.02
CA MET A 1 -1.29 40.27 15.31
C MET A 1 -1.27 40.60 13.82
N ASN A 2 -0.22 40.29 13.12
CA ASN A 2 -0.12 40.56 11.69
C ASN A 2 -0.84 39.45 10.87
N ALA A 3 -0.98 39.64 9.54
CA ALA A 3 -1.70 38.68 8.70
C ALA A 3 -1.03 37.29 8.67
N LYS A 4 0.29 37.23 8.80
CA LYS A 4 1.08 35.98 8.88
C LYS A 4 0.77 35.21 10.17
N ASP A 5 0.71 35.91 11.32
CA ASP A 5 0.37 35.28 12.60
C ASP A 5 -1.03 34.65 12.56
N LEU A 6 -2.01 35.35 11.95
CA LEU A 6 -3.37 34.83 11.82
C LEU A 6 -3.43 33.58 10.94
N GLN A 7 -2.63 33.52 9.88
CA GLN A 7 -2.53 32.38 9.01
C GLN A 7 -1.96 31.15 9.75
N TYR A 8 -0.91 31.33 10.55
CA TYR A 8 -0.33 30.24 11.34
C TYR A 8 -1.31 29.71 12.39
N PHE A 9 -2.04 30.57 13.10
CA PHE A 9 -3.08 30.11 14.02
C PHE A 9 -4.17 29.30 13.34
N LYS A 10 -4.53 29.65 12.10
CA LYS A 10 -5.49 28.88 11.31
C LYS A 10 -4.93 27.49 10.95
N ILE A 11 -3.67 27.41 10.59
CA ILE A 11 -3.00 26.14 10.24
C ILE A 11 -2.87 25.24 11.50
N ILE A 12 -2.50 25.79 12.65
CA ILE A 12 -2.48 25.05 13.93
C ILE A 12 -3.88 24.48 14.21
N GLY A 13 -4.93 25.27 14.07
CA GLY A 13 -6.30 24.80 14.25
C GLY A 13 -6.69 23.69 13.27
N GLN A 14 -6.22 23.74 12.03
CA GLN A 14 -6.42 22.67 11.04
C GLN A 14 -5.67 21.40 11.41
N LEU A 15 -4.38 21.52 11.83
CA LEU A 15 -3.57 20.39 12.29
C LEU A 15 -4.20 19.73 13.51
N HIS A 16 -4.54 20.52 14.53
CA HIS A 16 -5.20 20.01 15.73
C HIS A 16 -6.52 19.30 15.39
N ALA A 17 -7.39 19.91 14.60
CA ALA A 17 -8.65 19.30 14.19
C ALA A 17 -8.46 18.04 13.35
N GLY A 18 -7.53 18.05 12.39
CA GLY A 18 -7.23 16.92 11.53
C GLY A 18 -6.63 15.73 12.30
N ILE A 19 -5.69 15.99 13.21
CA ILE A 19 -5.03 14.99 14.04
C ILE A 19 -6.01 14.43 15.09
N SER A 20 -6.72 15.30 15.82
CA SER A 20 -7.67 14.88 16.87
C SER A 20 -8.91 14.18 16.34
N SER A 21 -9.28 14.39 15.07
CA SER A 21 -10.37 13.67 14.40
C SER A 21 -9.91 12.34 13.77
N SER A 22 -8.63 12.06 13.78
CA SER A 22 -8.06 10.84 13.22
C SER A 22 -8.32 9.67 14.15
N GLU A 23 -8.71 8.53 13.58
CA GLU A 23 -9.08 7.35 14.37
C GLU A 23 -7.86 6.58 14.88
N ASN A 24 -6.71 6.81 14.30
CA ASN A 24 -5.44 6.19 14.69
C ASN A 24 -4.24 7.05 14.30
N PHE A 25 -3.07 6.70 14.81
CA PHE A 25 -1.84 7.45 14.59
C PHE A 25 -1.45 7.57 13.10
N ASN A 26 -1.68 6.53 12.28
CA ASN A 26 -1.35 6.57 10.85
C ASN A 26 -2.22 7.58 10.09
N ASP A 27 -3.50 7.65 10.44
CA ASP A 27 -4.42 8.64 9.89
C ASP A 27 -4.03 10.05 10.33
N ALA A 28 -3.58 10.20 11.58
CA ALA A 28 -3.08 11.46 12.12
C ALA A 28 -1.85 11.96 11.35
N VAL A 29 -0.85 11.09 11.10
CA VAL A 29 0.35 11.44 10.29
C VAL A 29 -0.05 11.81 8.86
N THR A 30 -0.95 11.03 8.26
CA THR A 30 -1.43 11.30 6.89
C THR A 30 -2.18 12.62 6.81
N ALA A 31 -3.05 12.90 7.79
CA ALA A 31 -3.78 14.17 7.88
C ALA A 31 -2.82 15.35 8.06
N ALA A 32 -1.86 15.23 8.97
CA ALA A 32 -0.82 16.24 9.19
C ALA A 32 -0.03 16.52 7.92
N LEU A 33 0.47 15.48 7.23
CA LEU A 33 1.22 15.62 5.99
C LEU A 33 0.41 16.31 4.88
N LYS A 34 -0.87 15.98 4.73
CA LYS A 34 -1.78 16.64 3.79
C LYS A 34 -1.98 18.12 4.11
N ILE A 35 -2.15 18.44 5.38
CA ILE A 35 -2.37 19.84 5.80
C ILE A 35 -1.08 20.65 5.61
N VAL A 36 0.07 20.09 5.96
CA VAL A 36 1.39 20.71 5.75
C VAL A 36 1.62 20.94 4.25
N LEU A 37 1.40 19.93 3.42
CA LEU A 37 1.57 20.03 1.96
C LEU A 37 0.62 21.09 1.37
N ALA A 38 -0.65 21.10 1.76
CA ALA A 38 -1.65 22.05 1.27
C ALA A 38 -1.35 23.52 1.66
N ASN A 39 -0.56 23.74 2.72
CA ASN A 39 -0.15 25.07 3.18
C ASN A 39 1.30 25.41 2.82
N SER A 40 2.02 24.50 2.16
CA SER A 40 3.35 24.72 1.59
C SER A 40 3.23 25.09 0.10
N VAL A 41 4.38 25.36 -0.51
CA VAL A 41 4.52 25.59 -1.97
C VAL A 41 4.98 24.32 -2.71
N ALA A 42 5.08 23.21 -2.01
CA ALA A 42 5.52 21.93 -2.58
C ALA A 42 4.35 21.20 -3.26
N ASP A 43 4.67 20.47 -4.31
CA ASP A 43 3.71 19.63 -5.03
C ASP A 43 3.61 18.23 -4.41
N TYR A 44 4.72 17.75 -3.82
CA TYR A 44 4.82 16.42 -3.22
C TYR A 44 5.55 16.47 -1.88
N ALA A 45 5.30 15.45 -1.04
CA ALA A 45 6.01 15.29 0.22
C ALA A 45 6.29 13.82 0.52
N VAL A 46 7.45 13.56 1.16
CA VAL A 46 7.90 12.21 1.54
C VAL A 46 8.46 12.27 2.97
N ILE A 47 7.97 11.42 3.86
CA ILE A 47 8.56 11.21 5.19
C ILE A 47 9.44 9.97 5.12
N TRP A 48 10.71 10.16 5.46
CA TRP A 48 11.71 9.10 5.60
C TRP A 48 11.91 8.80 7.07
N ARG A 49 12.03 7.54 7.43
CA ARG A 49 12.34 7.10 8.77
C ARG A 49 13.60 6.25 8.78
N ALA A 50 14.45 6.47 9.79
CA ALA A 50 15.57 5.61 10.09
C ALA A 50 15.12 4.38 10.88
N ASP A 51 15.69 3.21 10.55
CA ASP A 51 15.58 2.00 11.35
C ASP A 51 16.63 1.94 12.45
N ASN A 52 16.62 0.87 13.24
CA ASN A 52 17.57 0.67 14.35
C ASN A 52 18.84 -0.09 13.93
N SER A 53 19.14 -0.19 12.62
CA SER A 53 20.36 -0.85 12.15
C SER A 53 21.61 0.00 12.37
N GLU A 54 22.81 -0.60 12.31
CA GLU A 54 24.08 0.08 12.38
C GLU A 54 24.91 -0.21 11.11
N PRO A 55 25.09 0.79 10.21
CA PRO A 55 24.55 2.15 10.24
C PRO A 55 23.03 2.19 9.96
N PRO A 56 22.31 3.21 10.46
CA PRO A 56 20.87 3.36 10.22
C PRO A 56 20.52 3.44 8.74
N VAL A 57 19.46 2.75 8.33
CA VAL A 57 18.89 2.82 6.98
C VAL A 57 17.61 3.63 7.02
N LEU A 58 17.51 4.65 6.17
CA LEU A 58 16.30 5.43 5.99
C LEU A 58 15.44 4.82 4.88
N ARG A 59 14.13 4.71 5.16
CA ARG A 59 13.12 4.24 4.21
C ARG A 59 11.94 5.20 4.16
N PRO A 60 11.32 5.43 2.99
CA PRO A 60 10.08 6.18 2.91
C PRO A 60 8.99 5.47 3.71
N MET A 61 8.30 6.21 4.57
CA MET A 61 7.21 5.69 5.41
C MET A 61 5.85 6.22 4.99
N TYR A 62 5.78 7.51 4.67
CA TYR A 62 4.60 8.18 4.16
C TYR A 62 4.99 9.06 2.99
N TRP A 63 4.19 9.06 1.92
CA TRP A 63 4.42 9.96 0.80
C TRP A 63 3.12 10.33 0.08
N ILE A 64 3.10 11.56 -0.41
CA ILE A 64 2.07 12.11 -1.26
C ILE A 64 2.77 12.49 -2.56
N CYS A 65 2.87 11.56 -3.49
CA CYS A 65 3.40 11.74 -4.83
C CYS A 65 2.87 10.62 -5.75
N PRO A 66 2.96 10.77 -7.08
CA PRO A 66 2.46 9.77 -8.03
C PRO A 66 3.35 8.51 -8.14
N ALA A 67 4.54 8.51 -7.52
CA ALA A 67 5.50 7.42 -7.60
C ALA A 67 5.38 6.46 -6.40
N ASP A 68 5.65 5.18 -6.61
CA ASP A 68 5.85 4.23 -5.52
C ASP A 68 7.32 4.28 -5.06
N LEU A 69 7.55 4.76 -3.85
CA LEU A 69 8.87 4.90 -3.25
C LEU A 69 9.21 3.78 -2.27
N SER A 70 8.37 2.76 -2.15
CA SER A 70 8.50 1.70 -1.15
C SER A 70 9.81 0.89 -1.23
N SER A 71 10.39 0.79 -2.43
CA SER A 71 11.68 0.12 -2.65
C SER A 71 12.90 1.01 -2.40
N CYS A 72 12.69 2.30 -2.10
CA CYS A 72 13.78 3.24 -1.85
C CYS A 72 14.38 3.02 -0.47
N SER A 73 15.69 3.19 -0.37
CA SER A 73 16.40 3.27 0.90
C SER A 73 17.72 4.00 0.70
N CYS A 74 18.24 4.63 1.76
CA CYS A 74 19.58 5.17 1.80
C CYS A 74 20.17 4.99 3.20
N TYR A 75 21.50 4.88 3.30
CA TYR A 75 22.18 4.88 4.59
C TYR A 75 22.32 6.29 5.14
N ALA A 76 22.46 6.40 6.47
CA ALA A 76 22.82 7.66 7.11
C ALA A 76 24.11 8.23 6.47
N GLY A 77 24.04 9.48 6.03
CA GLY A 77 25.12 10.15 5.29
C GLY A 77 25.07 10.00 3.76
N GLU A 78 24.24 9.13 3.22
CA GLU A 78 24.09 8.92 1.77
C GLU A 78 22.83 9.60 1.20
N GLY A 79 22.95 10.19 0.02
CA GLY A 79 21.89 10.95 -0.61
C GLY A 79 21.41 12.13 0.25
N LEU A 80 20.38 12.84 -0.19
CA LEU A 80 19.89 14.01 0.54
C LEU A 80 19.26 13.64 1.89
N ALA A 81 18.41 12.61 1.93
CA ALA A 81 17.74 12.17 3.15
C ALA A 81 18.73 11.68 4.21
N GLY A 82 19.73 10.86 3.79
CA GLY A 82 20.75 10.35 4.71
C GLY A 82 21.70 11.44 5.25
N ARG A 83 22.05 12.44 4.43
CA ARG A 83 22.87 13.58 4.91
C ARG A 83 22.12 14.44 5.91
N VAL A 84 20.86 14.78 5.62
CA VAL A 84 20.01 15.56 6.54
C VAL A 84 19.81 14.82 7.86
N PHE A 85 19.57 13.51 7.81
CA PHE A 85 19.48 12.67 9.00
C PHE A 85 20.77 12.69 9.83
N ALA A 86 21.93 12.55 9.18
CA ALA A 86 23.23 12.51 9.86
C ALA A 86 23.68 13.89 10.39
N SER A 87 23.44 14.96 9.63
CA SER A 87 23.83 16.33 10.01
C SER A 87 22.81 17.03 10.91
N GLN A 88 21.57 16.58 10.89
CA GLN A 88 20.42 17.22 11.54
C GLN A 88 20.19 18.69 11.07
N ASN A 89 20.66 19.00 9.87
CA ASN A 89 20.49 20.32 9.28
C ASN A 89 19.63 20.22 8.02
N THR A 90 18.77 21.22 7.80
CA THR A 90 17.99 21.36 6.56
C THR A 90 18.92 21.55 5.37
N GLU A 91 18.68 20.78 4.30
CA GLU A 91 19.36 20.92 3.01
C GLU A 91 18.36 21.13 1.88
N THR A 92 18.77 21.89 0.87
CA THR A 92 17.98 22.10 -0.35
C THR A 92 18.75 21.73 -1.59
N VAL A 93 18.05 21.16 -2.58
CA VAL A 93 18.57 20.88 -3.92
C VAL A 93 17.76 21.70 -4.92
N SER A 94 18.44 22.58 -5.64
CA SER A 94 17.79 23.54 -6.54
C SER A 94 17.40 22.97 -7.90
N ASP A 95 18.06 21.90 -8.35
CA ASP A 95 17.73 21.17 -9.59
C ASP A 95 18.10 19.68 -9.46
N CYS A 96 17.10 18.87 -9.13
CA CYS A 96 17.28 17.41 -8.96
C CYS A 96 17.65 16.69 -10.26
N ARG A 97 17.37 17.26 -11.43
CA ARG A 97 17.66 16.62 -12.73
C ARG A 97 19.14 16.63 -13.06
N ASN A 98 19.84 17.65 -12.59
CA ASN A 98 21.27 17.83 -12.82
C ASN A 98 22.14 17.47 -11.58
N ASP A 99 21.53 17.02 -10.51
CA ASP A 99 22.21 16.57 -9.31
C ASP A 99 22.41 15.04 -9.36
N PRO A 100 23.65 14.53 -9.47
CA PRO A 100 23.91 13.09 -9.58
C PRO A 100 23.40 12.26 -8.41
N GLU A 101 23.32 12.84 -7.21
CA GLU A 101 22.87 12.14 -5.99
C GLU A 101 21.35 12.13 -5.84
N ASN A 102 20.63 13.05 -6.50
CA ASN A 102 19.18 13.19 -6.41
C ASN A 102 18.46 12.96 -7.76
N ALA A 103 19.20 12.73 -8.85
CA ALA A 103 18.64 12.42 -10.17
C ALA A 103 17.75 11.16 -10.17
N TRP A 104 17.94 10.25 -9.18
CA TRP A 104 17.13 9.05 -9.01
C TRP A 104 15.64 9.36 -8.79
N LEU A 105 15.29 10.51 -8.18
CA LEU A 105 13.91 10.96 -8.04
C LEU A 105 13.17 11.04 -9.38
N ASN A 106 13.88 11.41 -10.45
CA ASN A 106 13.32 11.47 -11.81
C ASN A 106 13.28 10.10 -12.52
N GLY A 107 13.83 9.05 -11.91
CA GLY A 107 13.72 7.66 -12.37
C GLY A 107 12.35 7.04 -12.08
N PHE A 108 11.51 7.68 -11.24
CA PHE A 108 10.18 7.19 -10.92
C PHE A 108 9.15 7.75 -11.90
N PRO A 109 8.41 6.89 -12.63
CA PRO A 109 7.36 7.33 -13.54
C PRO A 109 6.31 8.20 -12.82
N GLY A 110 6.05 9.37 -13.38
CA GLY A 110 5.08 10.33 -12.85
C GLY A 110 5.62 11.30 -11.79
N LEU A 111 6.86 11.12 -11.30
CA LEU A 111 7.54 12.05 -10.42
C LEU A 111 8.54 12.88 -11.25
N ASP A 112 8.16 14.11 -11.56
CA ASP A 112 9.03 15.08 -12.25
C ASP A 112 9.56 16.09 -11.23
N ALA A 113 10.58 15.70 -10.46
CA ALA A 113 11.15 16.52 -9.40
C ALA A 113 12.06 17.62 -9.98
N GLY A 114 11.72 18.89 -9.67
CA GLY A 114 12.52 20.07 -10.02
C GLY A 114 13.48 20.45 -8.91
N SER A 115 12.96 20.78 -7.71
CA SER A 115 13.76 21.12 -6.53
C SER A 115 13.21 20.43 -5.28
N VAL A 116 14.07 20.22 -4.28
CA VAL A 116 13.74 19.54 -3.02
C VAL A 116 14.23 20.36 -1.84
N ALA A 117 13.42 20.46 -0.79
CA ALA A 117 13.84 20.85 0.56
C ALA A 117 13.70 19.64 1.47
N CYS A 118 14.76 19.27 2.16
CA CYS A 118 14.79 18.14 3.11
C CYS A 118 15.06 18.64 4.51
N LEU A 119 14.19 18.29 5.44
CA LEU A 119 14.21 18.80 6.82
C LEU A 119 14.30 17.62 7.80
N PRO A 120 15.10 17.73 8.88
CA PRO A 120 15.19 16.70 9.89
C PRO A 120 13.90 16.61 10.72
N LEU A 121 13.57 15.40 11.15
CA LEU A 121 12.50 15.10 12.10
C LEU A 121 13.13 14.70 13.43
N ASN A 122 13.10 15.62 14.40
CA ASN A 122 13.74 15.46 15.70
C ASN A 122 12.72 15.30 16.82
N SER A 123 13.00 14.44 17.79
CA SER A 123 12.31 14.39 19.09
C SER A 123 13.35 14.59 20.18
N GLY A 124 13.33 15.76 20.82
CA GLY A 124 14.42 16.20 21.68
C GLY A 124 15.74 16.31 20.91
N ASP A 125 16.78 15.66 21.40
CA ASP A 125 18.14 15.67 20.79
C ASP A 125 18.32 14.53 19.75
N GLN A 126 17.30 13.70 19.52
CA GLN A 126 17.39 12.55 18.64
C GLN A 126 16.64 12.79 17.32
N CYS A 127 17.38 12.68 16.21
CA CYS A 127 16.78 12.62 14.88
C CYS A 127 16.29 11.19 14.59
N TYR A 128 15.04 11.04 14.17
CA TYR A 128 14.45 9.74 13.83
C TYR A 128 14.11 9.60 12.34
N GLY A 129 14.32 10.67 11.57
CA GLY A 129 14.03 10.65 10.14
C GLY A 129 14.16 12.03 9.51
N CYS A 130 13.58 12.20 8.33
CA CYS A 130 13.46 13.50 7.67
C CYS A 130 12.19 13.57 6.82
N VAL A 131 11.77 14.79 6.50
CA VAL A 131 10.72 15.06 5.52
C VAL A 131 11.29 15.78 4.31
N GLN A 132 10.94 15.31 3.12
CA GLN A 132 11.29 15.97 1.86
C GLN A 132 10.03 16.62 1.28
N PHE A 133 10.14 17.90 0.96
CA PHE A 133 9.19 18.67 0.17
C PHE A 133 9.73 18.83 -1.23
N ILE A 134 8.94 18.49 -2.24
CA ILE A 134 9.39 18.43 -3.63
C ILE A 134 8.51 19.38 -4.45
N LYS A 135 9.12 20.28 -5.20
CA LYS A 135 8.48 21.05 -6.27
C LYS A 135 8.66 20.31 -7.59
N ALA A 136 7.57 20.20 -8.35
CA ALA A 136 7.62 19.66 -9.70
C ALA A 136 8.49 20.54 -10.61
N ALA A 137 9.04 19.94 -11.67
CA ALA A 137 9.81 20.66 -12.65
C ALA A 137 8.99 21.79 -13.27
N GLY A 138 9.57 22.99 -13.30
CA GLY A 138 8.89 24.20 -13.77
C GLY A 138 8.29 25.08 -12.68
N ASN A 139 8.12 24.58 -11.43
CA ASN A 139 7.57 25.34 -10.30
C ASN A 139 8.65 26.15 -9.53
N GLY A 140 9.85 26.26 -10.09
CA GLY A 140 10.96 27.04 -9.54
C GLY A 140 11.70 26.30 -8.41
N GLN A 141 12.60 27.06 -7.76
CA GLN A 141 13.41 26.58 -6.63
C GLN A 141 12.74 26.98 -5.30
N PHE A 142 13.10 26.30 -4.22
CA PHE A 142 12.74 26.76 -2.88
C PHE A 142 13.51 28.02 -2.52
N THR A 143 12.79 29.07 -2.15
CA THR A 143 13.37 30.28 -1.55
C THR A 143 13.60 30.06 -0.05
N PRO A 144 14.51 30.83 0.60
CA PRO A 144 14.69 30.73 2.04
C PRO A 144 13.40 30.88 2.85
N ASP A 145 12.54 31.86 2.51
CA ASP A 145 11.26 32.07 3.19
C ASP A 145 10.29 30.88 3.05
N GLU A 146 10.35 30.17 1.92
CA GLU A 146 9.54 28.97 1.69
C GLU A 146 10.08 27.76 2.49
N VAL A 147 11.40 27.64 2.61
CA VAL A 147 12.05 26.65 3.47
C VAL A 147 11.68 26.88 4.93
N ASP A 148 11.81 28.12 5.42
CA ASP A 148 11.40 28.50 6.78
C ASP A 148 9.93 28.18 7.04
N THR A 149 9.08 28.36 6.04
CA THR A 149 7.65 27.97 6.11
C THR A 149 7.50 26.46 6.25
N CYS A 150 8.19 25.68 5.45
CA CYS A 150 8.17 24.21 5.53
C CYS A 150 8.70 23.73 6.90
N GLU A 151 9.76 24.32 7.42
CA GLU A 151 10.30 24.01 8.75
C GLU A 151 9.26 24.27 9.86
N LEU A 152 8.66 25.45 9.86
CA LEU A 152 7.65 25.81 10.85
C LEU A 152 6.44 24.86 10.79
N LEU A 153 5.92 24.57 9.60
CA LEU A 153 4.81 23.64 9.42
C LEU A 153 5.14 22.21 9.89
N THR A 154 6.40 21.78 9.65
CA THR A 154 6.87 20.48 10.09
C THR A 154 6.94 20.40 11.60
N VAL A 155 7.52 21.42 12.26
CA VAL A 155 7.59 21.49 13.73
C VAL A 155 6.20 21.52 14.36
N MET A 156 5.27 22.30 13.80
CA MET A 156 3.88 22.34 14.27
C MET A 156 3.19 20.99 14.19
N ALA A 157 3.36 20.29 13.05
CA ALA A 157 2.80 18.96 12.87
C ALA A 157 3.42 17.92 13.83
N GLN A 158 4.73 18.00 14.06
CA GLN A 158 5.41 17.13 15.02
C GLN A 158 4.90 17.34 16.45
N MET A 159 4.78 18.58 16.90
CA MET A 159 4.30 18.90 18.27
C MET A 159 2.89 18.32 18.51
N GLU A 160 1.99 18.40 17.52
CA GLU A 160 0.65 17.83 17.63
C GLU A 160 0.68 16.28 17.60
N LEU A 161 1.56 15.69 16.80
CA LEU A 161 1.69 14.22 16.69
C LEU A 161 2.38 13.60 17.91
N GLU A 162 3.36 14.28 18.51
CA GLU A 162 4.08 13.80 19.71
C GLU A 162 3.16 13.69 20.94
N ALA A 163 2.10 14.49 20.98
CA ALA A 163 1.09 14.40 22.03
C ALA A 163 0.31 13.08 22.01
N GLU A 164 0.33 12.34 20.90
CA GLU A 164 -0.51 11.14 20.70
C GLU A 164 0.22 9.79 20.69
N ALA A 165 1.52 9.68 20.56
CA ALA A 165 2.38 8.51 20.82
C ALA A 165 3.61 8.42 19.91
N PRO A 166 4.72 7.79 20.35
CA PRO A 166 5.94 7.67 19.55
C PRO A 166 5.73 6.73 18.35
N LEU A 167 6.38 7.08 17.22
CA LEU A 167 6.50 6.29 16.00
C LEU A 167 7.31 4.98 16.18
N ALA A 168 7.26 4.35 17.36
CA ALA A 168 7.99 3.12 17.66
C ALA A 168 7.37 1.92 16.91
N ASP A 169 8.21 1.01 16.45
CA ASP A 169 7.94 -0.40 16.11
C ASP A 169 7.40 -0.80 14.72
N TYR A 170 7.46 0.03 13.68
CA TYR A 170 7.28 -0.47 12.31
C TYR A 170 8.61 -1.02 11.76
N ALA A 171 8.67 -2.32 11.47
CA ALA A 171 9.74 -2.93 10.67
C ALA A 171 9.28 -3.01 9.20
N PRO A 172 9.87 -2.24 8.27
CA PRO A 172 9.51 -2.32 6.86
C PRO A 172 9.82 -3.71 6.30
N LYS A 173 8.93 -4.22 5.45
CA LYS A 173 9.16 -5.47 4.71
C LYS A 173 10.24 -5.20 3.65
N GLU A 174 11.26 -6.05 3.58
CA GLU A 174 12.47 -5.74 2.79
C GLU A 174 12.51 -6.44 1.41
N LYS A 175 11.91 -7.63 1.31
CA LYS A 175 12.03 -8.45 0.11
C LYS A 175 10.85 -8.27 -0.82
N ILE A 176 11.11 -7.75 -2.03
CA ILE A 176 10.10 -7.60 -3.07
C ILE A 176 9.71 -8.98 -3.60
N LEU A 177 8.43 -9.32 -3.49
CA LEU A 177 7.83 -10.51 -4.07
C LEU A 177 7.39 -10.25 -5.52
N LEU A 178 6.75 -9.09 -5.77
CA LEU A 178 6.24 -8.72 -7.07
C LEU A 178 6.52 -7.24 -7.34
N SER A 179 6.84 -6.91 -8.58
CA SER A 179 7.07 -5.54 -9.04
C SER A 179 6.34 -5.32 -10.36
N ALA A 180 5.53 -4.28 -10.42
CA ALA A 180 4.88 -3.79 -11.64
C ALA A 180 5.43 -2.42 -12.00
N ARG A 181 5.76 -2.21 -13.28
CA ARG A 181 6.37 -0.98 -13.76
C ARG A 181 5.67 -0.47 -15.01
N ASN A 182 5.22 0.78 -14.95
CA ASN A 182 4.58 1.51 -16.06
C ASN A 182 3.46 0.72 -16.74
N VAL A 183 2.59 0.07 -15.95
CA VAL A 183 1.54 -0.82 -16.46
C VAL A 183 0.40 -0.02 -17.05
N HIS A 184 0.11 -0.25 -18.34
CA HIS A 184 -1.03 0.32 -19.07
C HIS A 184 -2.02 -0.75 -19.45
N LYS A 185 -3.30 -0.41 -19.44
CA LYS A 185 -4.38 -1.26 -19.93
C LYS A 185 -5.53 -0.45 -20.47
N SER A 186 -5.97 -0.81 -21.69
CA SER A 186 -7.13 -0.23 -22.35
C SER A 186 -8.08 -1.32 -22.78
N PHE A 187 -9.38 -1.00 -22.81
CA PHE A 187 -10.41 -1.87 -23.36
C PHE A 187 -11.13 -1.16 -24.49
N GLN A 188 -11.37 -1.87 -25.56
CA GLN A 188 -12.14 -1.37 -26.69
C GLN A 188 -13.58 -1.90 -26.61
N SER A 189 -14.55 -0.98 -26.62
CA SER A 189 -15.98 -1.31 -26.72
C SER A 189 -16.58 -0.56 -27.90
N GLY A 190 -16.77 -1.26 -29.01
CA GLY A 190 -17.15 -0.65 -30.27
C GLY A 190 -16.09 0.35 -30.77
N GLU A 191 -16.48 1.61 -30.98
CA GLU A 191 -15.57 2.70 -31.40
C GLU A 191 -14.88 3.42 -30.20
N THR A 192 -15.28 3.11 -28.96
CA THR A 192 -14.76 3.79 -27.77
C THR A 192 -13.61 2.99 -27.17
N ILE A 193 -12.47 3.64 -26.93
CA ILE A 193 -11.33 3.11 -26.18
C ILE A 193 -11.35 3.70 -24.76
N SER A 194 -11.39 2.84 -23.76
CA SER A 194 -11.31 3.21 -22.35
C SER A 194 -9.94 2.85 -21.80
N HIS A 195 -9.14 3.86 -21.45
CA HIS A 195 -7.82 3.69 -20.80
C HIS A 195 -8.02 3.48 -19.31
N VAL A 196 -7.94 2.23 -18.85
CA VAL A 196 -8.24 1.83 -17.46
C VAL A 196 -7.01 1.92 -16.57
N LEU A 197 -5.82 1.53 -17.05
CA LEU A 197 -4.56 1.75 -16.35
C LEU A 197 -3.66 2.64 -17.19
N LYS A 198 -3.00 3.61 -16.53
CA LYS A 198 -2.30 4.71 -17.18
C LYS A 198 -0.89 4.89 -16.59
N GLY A 199 -0.05 3.84 -16.66
CA GLY A 199 1.32 3.85 -16.16
C GLY A 199 1.41 3.57 -14.66
N VAL A 200 0.73 2.52 -14.17
CA VAL A 200 0.73 2.12 -12.76
C VAL A 200 2.06 1.49 -12.38
N ASN A 201 2.61 1.93 -11.24
CA ASN A 201 3.76 1.33 -10.60
C ASN A 201 3.33 0.79 -9.23
N LEU A 202 3.77 -0.45 -8.91
CA LEU A 202 3.41 -1.11 -7.66
C LEU A 202 4.48 -2.14 -7.30
N ASP A 203 4.93 -2.12 -6.05
CA ASP A 203 5.69 -3.21 -5.46
C ASP A 203 4.86 -3.92 -4.39
N VAL A 204 5.04 -5.23 -4.26
CA VAL A 204 4.46 -6.07 -3.21
C VAL A 204 5.59 -6.79 -2.52
N PHE A 205 5.62 -6.74 -1.19
CA PHE A 205 6.67 -7.38 -0.39
C PHE A 205 6.24 -8.75 0.12
N GLU A 206 7.22 -9.61 0.43
CA GLU A 206 6.93 -10.92 1.03
C GLU A 206 6.24 -10.78 2.39
N GLY A 207 5.16 -11.54 2.59
CA GLY A 207 4.36 -11.51 3.82
C GLY A 207 3.62 -10.18 4.05
N GLU A 208 3.48 -9.33 3.04
CA GLU A 208 2.77 -8.05 3.13
C GLU A 208 1.26 -8.23 3.02
N PHE A 209 0.52 -7.49 3.84
CA PHE A 209 -0.88 -7.19 3.61
C PHE A 209 -1.00 -5.84 2.89
N LEU A 210 -1.23 -5.86 1.59
CA LEU A 210 -1.38 -4.67 0.77
C LEU A 210 -2.86 -4.40 0.47
N CYS A 211 -3.32 -3.16 0.64
CA CYS A 211 -4.66 -2.72 0.25
C CYS A 211 -4.60 -1.81 -0.98
N LEU A 212 -5.29 -2.19 -2.07
CA LEU A 212 -5.57 -1.31 -3.19
C LEU A 212 -6.93 -0.65 -2.96
N LEU A 213 -6.92 0.63 -2.65
CA LEU A 213 -8.09 1.41 -2.23
C LEU A 213 -8.49 2.41 -3.31
N GLY A 214 -9.79 2.63 -3.54
CA GLY A 214 -10.29 3.64 -4.46
C GLY A 214 -11.72 3.37 -4.92
N GLU A 215 -12.29 4.30 -5.66
CA GLU A 215 -13.66 4.21 -6.17
C GLU A 215 -13.84 3.05 -7.15
N SER A 216 -15.10 2.63 -7.35
CA SER A 216 -15.43 1.61 -8.34
C SER A 216 -15.02 2.08 -9.75
N GLY A 217 -14.44 1.17 -10.54
CA GLY A 217 -14.04 1.47 -11.93
C GLY A 217 -12.70 2.20 -12.08
N CYS A 218 -11.95 2.55 -11.01
CA CYS A 218 -10.67 3.25 -11.13
C CYS A 218 -9.48 2.36 -11.55
N GLY A 219 -9.67 1.05 -11.80
CA GLY A 219 -8.65 0.14 -12.35
C GLY A 219 -8.10 -0.91 -11.38
N LYS A 220 -8.51 -0.95 -10.11
CA LYS A 220 -7.98 -1.88 -9.07
C LYS A 220 -8.10 -3.36 -9.46
N SER A 221 -9.30 -3.83 -9.80
CA SER A 221 -9.53 -5.23 -10.22
C SER A 221 -8.80 -5.56 -11.52
N THR A 222 -8.65 -4.59 -12.42
CA THR A 222 -7.84 -4.75 -13.64
C THR A 222 -6.37 -4.98 -13.28
N MET A 223 -5.82 -4.19 -12.37
CA MET A 223 -4.45 -4.37 -11.87
C MET A 223 -4.29 -5.72 -11.17
N LEU A 224 -5.24 -6.11 -10.33
CA LEU A 224 -5.26 -7.42 -9.65
C LEU A 224 -5.22 -8.57 -10.66
N ASN A 225 -6.02 -8.49 -11.74
CA ASN A 225 -6.06 -9.51 -12.79
C ASN A 225 -4.76 -9.59 -13.60
N ILE A 226 -4.09 -8.46 -13.83
CA ILE A 226 -2.77 -8.44 -14.50
C ILE A 226 -1.72 -9.07 -13.60
N ILE A 227 -1.64 -8.69 -12.32
CA ILE A 227 -0.75 -9.30 -11.33
C ILE A 227 -0.99 -10.81 -11.26
N GLY A 228 -2.25 -11.24 -11.28
CA GLY A 228 -2.61 -12.65 -11.22
C GLY A 228 -2.39 -13.44 -12.52
N GLY A 229 -1.93 -12.79 -13.60
CA GLY A 229 -1.73 -13.43 -14.90
C GLY A 229 -3.05 -13.93 -15.54
N LEU A 230 -4.18 -13.27 -15.23
CA LEU A 230 -5.48 -13.50 -15.85
C LEU A 230 -5.72 -12.55 -17.03
N LEU A 231 -5.00 -11.44 -17.05
CA LEU A 231 -5.11 -10.40 -18.06
C LEU A 231 -3.70 -9.89 -18.42
N ASP A 232 -3.43 -9.70 -19.71
CA ASP A 232 -2.19 -9.11 -20.19
C ASP A 232 -2.24 -7.57 -20.09
N SER A 233 -1.11 -6.93 -19.75
CA SER A 233 -0.94 -5.48 -19.90
C SER A 233 -0.74 -5.13 -21.37
N ASP A 234 -1.13 -3.90 -21.77
CA ASP A 234 -0.85 -3.41 -23.13
C ASP A 234 0.58 -2.89 -23.23
N GLU A 235 1.09 -2.28 -22.14
CA GLU A 235 2.47 -1.78 -22.00
C GLU A 235 2.94 -1.97 -20.55
N GLY A 236 4.24 -1.86 -20.33
CA GLY A 236 4.88 -2.02 -19.04
C GLY A 236 5.26 -3.47 -18.75
N SER A 237 5.70 -3.73 -17.53
CA SER A 237 6.16 -5.05 -17.12
C SER A 237 5.69 -5.42 -15.72
N VAL A 238 5.51 -6.73 -15.49
CA VAL A 238 5.27 -7.29 -14.16
C VAL A 238 6.28 -8.41 -13.93
N THR A 239 7.00 -8.34 -12.82
CA THR A 239 7.97 -9.35 -12.38
C THR A 239 7.50 -10.00 -11.08
N PHE A 240 7.69 -11.28 -10.94
CA PHE A 240 7.42 -12.06 -9.72
C PHE A 240 8.66 -12.85 -9.36
N GLU A 241 9.21 -12.64 -8.15
CA GLU A 241 10.50 -13.22 -7.73
C GLU A 241 11.61 -13.03 -8.79
N GLY A 242 11.67 -11.86 -9.42
CA GLY A 242 12.64 -11.53 -10.45
C GLY A 242 12.34 -12.08 -11.85
N ASN A 243 11.30 -12.91 -12.03
CA ASN A 243 10.90 -13.43 -13.34
C ASN A 243 9.82 -12.52 -13.96
N GLN A 244 10.01 -12.08 -15.20
CA GLN A 244 9.08 -11.21 -15.89
C GLN A 244 7.87 -12.00 -16.40
N ILE A 245 6.77 -11.97 -15.62
CA ILE A 245 5.54 -12.73 -15.93
C ILE A 245 4.77 -12.16 -17.13
N SER A 246 4.98 -10.89 -17.47
CA SER A 246 4.40 -10.28 -18.67
C SER A 246 4.87 -10.92 -19.97
N ASP A 247 5.99 -11.65 -19.96
CA ASP A 247 6.53 -12.34 -21.14
C ASP A 247 6.17 -13.84 -21.17
N PHE A 248 5.44 -14.32 -20.16
CA PHE A 248 5.12 -15.73 -20.03
C PHE A 248 4.11 -16.19 -21.10
N SER A 249 4.38 -17.35 -21.67
CA SER A 249 3.38 -18.07 -22.48
C SER A 249 2.17 -18.49 -21.63
N GLN A 250 1.05 -18.83 -22.27
CA GLN A 250 -0.16 -19.31 -21.56
C GLN A 250 0.09 -20.55 -20.69
N LYS A 251 1.05 -21.39 -21.06
CA LYS A 251 1.46 -22.56 -20.25
C LYS A 251 2.20 -22.12 -18.99
N GLU A 252 3.11 -21.15 -19.11
CA GLU A 252 3.86 -20.60 -17.97
C GLU A 252 2.95 -19.79 -17.04
N LEU A 253 2.03 -18.98 -17.58
CA LEU A 253 1.00 -18.30 -16.78
C LEU A 253 0.11 -19.30 -16.02
N THR A 254 -0.20 -20.45 -16.63
CA THR A 254 -0.97 -21.50 -15.96
C THR A 254 -0.19 -22.10 -14.79
N ALA A 255 1.11 -22.37 -14.97
CA ALA A 255 1.99 -22.82 -13.90
C ALA A 255 2.13 -21.75 -12.81
N TYR A 256 2.35 -20.49 -13.20
CA TYR A 256 2.43 -19.35 -12.28
C TYR A 256 1.19 -19.26 -11.38
N ARG A 257 -0.03 -19.27 -11.96
CA ARG A 257 -1.28 -19.25 -11.21
C ARG A 257 -1.47 -20.45 -10.31
N ARG A 258 -1.09 -21.64 -10.81
CA ARG A 258 -1.19 -22.89 -10.05
C ARG A 258 -0.29 -22.84 -8.81
N ASP A 259 0.96 -22.45 -8.97
CA ASP A 259 2.00 -22.66 -7.97
C ASP A 259 2.14 -21.46 -7.01
N ASN A 260 1.77 -20.24 -7.44
CA ASN A 260 2.09 -19.04 -6.67
C ASN A 260 0.88 -18.20 -6.26
N ILE A 261 -0.26 -18.26 -6.98
CA ILE A 261 -1.36 -17.30 -6.80
C ILE A 261 -2.61 -17.96 -6.24
N GLY A 262 -3.13 -17.44 -5.12
CA GLY A 262 -4.48 -17.75 -4.61
C GLY A 262 -5.46 -16.67 -5.03
N PHE A 263 -6.64 -17.01 -5.58
CA PHE A 263 -7.67 -16.03 -5.91
C PHE A 263 -8.86 -16.13 -4.97
N ILE A 264 -9.34 -14.99 -4.48
CA ILE A 264 -10.57 -14.82 -3.72
C ILE A 264 -11.42 -13.79 -4.46
N PHE A 265 -12.56 -14.23 -5.00
CA PHE A 265 -13.46 -13.38 -5.78
C PHE A 265 -14.65 -12.92 -4.93
N GLN A 266 -15.25 -11.80 -5.31
CA GLN A 266 -16.47 -11.27 -4.71
C GLN A 266 -17.64 -12.28 -4.77
N ALA A 267 -17.75 -13.03 -5.85
CA ALA A 267 -18.84 -13.99 -6.11
C ALA A 267 -18.55 -15.43 -5.60
N TYR A 268 -17.61 -15.60 -4.67
CA TYR A 268 -17.18 -16.88 -4.06
C TYR A 268 -16.71 -17.95 -5.05
N ASN A 269 -17.40 -18.14 -6.19
CA ASN A 269 -17.11 -19.09 -7.27
C ASN A 269 -16.95 -20.55 -6.78
N LEU A 270 -17.77 -20.96 -5.81
CA LEU A 270 -17.84 -22.35 -5.37
C LEU A 270 -18.62 -23.20 -6.37
N MET A 271 -18.20 -24.45 -6.56
CA MET A 271 -18.89 -25.43 -7.36
C MET A 271 -20.16 -25.89 -6.60
N PRO A 272 -21.38 -25.63 -7.11
CA PRO A 272 -22.61 -25.83 -6.36
C PRO A 272 -22.93 -27.30 -6.07
N ASN A 273 -22.40 -28.22 -6.88
CA ASN A 273 -22.56 -29.68 -6.77
C ASN A 273 -21.44 -30.39 -5.98
N LEU A 274 -20.50 -29.65 -5.41
CA LEU A 274 -19.47 -30.13 -4.52
C LEU A 274 -19.71 -29.58 -3.09
N ASN A 275 -19.45 -30.39 -2.06
CA ASN A 275 -19.51 -29.93 -0.69
C ASN A 275 -18.30 -29.01 -0.35
N ALA A 276 -18.26 -28.45 0.86
CA ALA A 276 -17.20 -27.54 1.27
C ALA A 276 -15.80 -28.17 1.14
N LYS A 277 -15.60 -29.38 1.64
CA LYS A 277 -14.34 -30.10 1.54
C LYS A 277 -13.97 -30.37 0.09
N GLN A 278 -14.88 -30.89 -0.72
CA GLN A 278 -14.65 -31.19 -2.12
C GLN A 278 -14.29 -29.96 -2.95
N ASN A 279 -14.85 -28.78 -2.64
CA ASN A 279 -14.48 -27.51 -3.28
C ASN A 279 -13.01 -27.14 -3.03
N ILE A 280 -12.44 -27.52 -1.88
CA ILE A 280 -11.04 -27.32 -1.54
C ILE A 280 -10.19 -28.40 -2.20
N ASP A 281 -10.57 -29.68 -2.06
CA ASP A 281 -9.85 -30.85 -2.61
C ASP A 281 -9.63 -30.72 -4.11
N LEU A 282 -10.63 -30.24 -4.85
CA LEU A 282 -10.56 -30.05 -6.32
C LEU A 282 -9.35 -29.19 -6.74
N ILE A 283 -9.04 -28.16 -5.98
CA ILE A 283 -7.85 -27.33 -6.26
C ILE A 283 -6.59 -28.00 -5.74
N GLY A 284 -6.68 -28.76 -4.65
CA GLY A 284 -5.57 -29.54 -4.12
C GLY A 284 -5.04 -30.58 -5.12
N GLU A 285 -5.91 -31.17 -5.94
CA GLU A 285 -5.53 -32.13 -7.00
C GLU A 285 -4.61 -31.52 -8.09
N LEU A 286 -4.56 -30.20 -8.20
CA LEU A 286 -3.74 -29.51 -9.21
C LEU A 286 -2.26 -29.39 -8.79
N VAL A 287 -1.92 -29.65 -7.52
CA VAL A 287 -0.58 -29.44 -6.94
C VAL A 287 -0.05 -30.74 -6.32
N GLN A 288 1.28 -30.84 -6.21
CA GLN A 288 1.93 -32.05 -5.70
C GLN A 288 1.84 -32.21 -4.17
N ASP A 289 1.82 -31.08 -3.43
CA ASP A 289 1.82 -31.07 -1.97
C ASP A 289 0.73 -30.11 -1.44
N PRO A 290 -0.55 -30.48 -1.56
CA PRO A 290 -1.65 -29.64 -1.06
C PRO A 290 -1.65 -29.62 0.48
N ALA A 291 -2.18 -28.52 1.05
CA ALA A 291 -2.53 -28.48 2.46
C ALA A 291 -3.74 -29.39 2.75
N ASP A 292 -3.84 -29.90 3.97
CA ASP A 292 -4.99 -30.71 4.38
C ASP A 292 -6.29 -29.87 4.42
N SER A 293 -7.30 -30.31 3.66
CA SER A 293 -8.55 -29.58 3.50
C SER A 293 -9.34 -29.45 4.81
N LEU A 294 -9.25 -30.43 5.71
CA LEU A 294 -9.93 -30.36 7.01
C LEU A 294 -9.22 -29.40 7.96
N GLU A 295 -7.87 -29.33 7.89
CA GLU A 295 -7.12 -28.33 8.65
C GLU A 295 -7.42 -26.91 8.15
N LEU A 296 -7.55 -26.71 6.84
CA LEU A 296 -7.96 -25.43 6.28
C LEU A 296 -9.40 -25.07 6.71
N LEU A 297 -10.32 -26.03 6.73
CA LEU A 297 -11.67 -25.83 7.23
C LEU A 297 -11.68 -25.48 8.73
N ARG A 298 -10.77 -26.06 9.54
CA ARG A 298 -10.58 -25.66 10.95
C ARG A 298 -10.06 -24.23 11.06
N LEU A 299 -9.07 -23.87 10.26
CA LEU A 299 -8.50 -22.51 10.22
C LEU A 299 -9.56 -21.44 9.97
N VAL A 300 -10.50 -21.70 9.05
CA VAL A 300 -11.60 -20.78 8.72
C VAL A 300 -12.84 -20.99 9.60
N GLY A 301 -12.78 -21.85 10.63
CA GLY A 301 -13.87 -22.08 11.60
C GLY A 301 -15.08 -22.85 11.03
N LEU A 302 -14.86 -23.74 10.03
CA LEU A 302 -15.93 -24.44 9.32
C LEU A 302 -15.72 -25.98 9.24
N ALA A 303 -14.93 -26.57 10.13
CA ALA A 303 -14.65 -28.00 10.11
C ALA A 303 -15.92 -28.87 10.15
N GLU A 304 -16.92 -28.47 10.97
CA GLU A 304 -18.23 -29.16 11.10
C GLU A 304 -19.15 -28.97 9.87
N LYS A 305 -18.76 -28.10 8.94
CA LYS A 305 -19.49 -27.82 7.70
C LYS A 305 -18.87 -28.50 6.47
N ALA A 306 -17.86 -29.38 6.65
CA ALA A 306 -17.10 -30.04 5.59
C ALA A 306 -18.01 -30.69 4.52
N ASP A 307 -19.11 -31.31 4.95
CA ASP A 307 -20.06 -32.02 4.07
C ASP A 307 -21.22 -31.14 3.56
N ARG A 308 -21.24 -29.83 3.90
CA ARG A 308 -22.29 -28.93 3.45
C ARG A 308 -22.03 -28.42 2.05
N TYR A 309 -23.10 -28.35 1.26
CA TYR A 309 -23.07 -27.78 -0.10
C TYR A 309 -23.22 -26.25 -0.04
N PRO A 310 -22.74 -25.50 -1.05
CA PRO A 310 -22.84 -24.04 -1.06
C PRO A 310 -24.25 -23.50 -0.78
N ALA A 311 -25.29 -24.12 -1.29
CA ALA A 311 -26.68 -23.72 -1.05
C ALA A 311 -27.13 -23.85 0.45
N GLN A 312 -26.38 -24.56 1.27
CA GLN A 312 -26.63 -24.77 2.70
C GLN A 312 -25.79 -23.86 3.60
N LEU A 313 -25.04 -22.94 3.02
CA LEU A 313 -24.04 -22.09 3.70
C LEU A 313 -24.42 -20.62 3.51
N SER A 314 -24.18 -19.80 4.56
CA SER A 314 -24.30 -18.34 4.44
C SER A 314 -23.22 -17.78 3.50
N GLY A 315 -23.41 -16.55 3.02
CA GLY A 315 -22.44 -15.87 2.16
C GLY A 315 -21.03 -15.81 2.79
N GLY A 316 -20.94 -15.44 4.08
CA GLY A 316 -19.65 -15.42 4.80
C GLY A 316 -19.04 -16.80 5.00
N GLN A 317 -19.85 -17.86 5.18
CA GLN A 317 -19.34 -19.23 5.21
C GLN A 317 -18.79 -19.64 3.84
N GLN A 318 -19.49 -19.31 2.76
CA GLN A 318 -19.02 -19.54 1.39
C GLN A 318 -17.73 -18.80 1.11
N GLN A 319 -17.60 -17.54 1.55
CA GLN A 319 -16.38 -16.75 1.40
C GLN A 319 -15.21 -17.37 2.18
N ARG A 320 -15.43 -17.82 3.40
CA ARG A 320 -14.38 -18.50 4.17
C ARG A 320 -13.94 -19.83 3.54
N ILE A 321 -14.83 -20.55 2.89
CA ILE A 321 -14.46 -21.74 2.10
C ILE A 321 -13.66 -21.31 0.86
N ALA A 322 -14.03 -20.22 0.18
CA ALA A 322 -13.24 -19.70 -0.94
C ALA A 322 -11.82 -19.30 -0.53
N ILE A 323 -11.65 -18.75 0.69
CA ILE A 323 -10.32 -18.48 1.26
C ILE A 323 -9.56 -19.80 1.50
N ALA A 324 -10.17 -20.79 2.16
CA ALA A 324 -9.57 -22.10 2.38
C ALA A 324 -9.15 -22.77 1.06
N ARG A 325 -10.01 -22.68 0.03
CA ARG A 325 -9.73 -23.17 -1.32
C ARG A 325 -8.53 -22.44 -1.96
N ALA A 326 -8.40 -21.13 -1.77
CA ALA A 326 -7.25 -20.37 -2.28
C ALA A 326 -5.95 -20.80 -1.59
N MET A 327 -6.01 -21.21 -0.32
CA MET A 327 -4.85 -21.58 0.49
C MET A 327 -4.36 -23.01 0.26
N VAL A 328 -5.18 -23.93 -0.26
CA VAL A 328 -4.86 -25.37 -0.32
C VAL A 328 -3.56 -25.66 -1.09
N LYS A 329 -3.22 -24.83 -2.06
CA LYS A 329 -1.99 -24.92 -2.84
C LYS A 329 -0.79 -24.20 -2.22
N LYS A 330 -0.90 -23.66 -1.01
CA LYS A 330 0.16 -22.93 -0.28
C LYS A 330 0.72 -21.75 -1.11
N PRO A 331 -0.12 -20.83 -1.62
CA PRO A 331 0.33 -19.79 -2.53
C PRO A 331 1.25 -18.80 -1.81
N LYS A 332 2.16 -18.15 -2.55
CA LYS A 332 2.99 -17.06 -2.04
C LYS A 332 2.21 -15.75 -1.96
N LEU A 333 1.22 -15.58 -2.83
CA LEU A 333 0.42 -14.37 -2.93
C LEU A 333 -1.07 -14.72 -3.08
N ILE A 334 -1.91 -14.14 -2.23
CA ILE A 334 -3.37 -14.18 -2.37
C ILE A 334 -3.86 -12.84 -2.91
N LEU A 335 -4.74 -12.91 -3.91
CA LEU A 335 -5.40 -11.79 -4.57
C LEU A 335 -6.89 -11.83 -4.25
N ALA A 336 -7.37 -10.83 -3.48
CA ALA A 336 -8.75 -10.75 -3.02
C ALA A 336 -9.44 -9.53 -3.61
N ASP A 337 -10.45 -9.75 -4.45
CA ASP A 337 -11.24 -8.70 -5.08
C ASP A 337 -12.56 -8.52 -4.34
N GLU A 338 -12.72 -7.39 -3.63
CA GLU A 338 -13.91 -7.01 -2.85
C GLU A 338 -14.47 -8.15 -1.97
N PRO A 339 -13.64 -8.81 -1.12
CA PRO A 339 -14.02 -10.07 -0.47
C PRO A 339 -15.13 -9.93 0.57
N THR A 340 -15.53 -8.72 0.96
CA THR A 340 -16.55 -8.42 1.97
C THR A 340 -17.75 -7.64 1.42
N ALA A 341 -17.76 -7.26 0.13
CA ALA A 341 -18.76 -6.35 -0.43
C ALA A 341 -20.22 -6.86 -0.36
N ALA A 342 -20.42 -8.18 -0.26
CA ALA A 342 -21.75 -8.79 -0.18
C ALA A 342 -22.13 -9.30 1.22
N LEU A 343 -21.37 -8.87 2.26
CA LEU A 343 -21.48 -9.38 3.62
C LEU A 343 -21.93 -8.27 4.58
N ASP A 344 -22.66 -8.66 5.64
CA ASP A 344 -22.91 -7.78 6.77
C ASP A 344 -21.62 -7.56 7.59
N TYR A 345 -21.68 -6.57 8.50
CA TYR A 345 -20.52 -6.18 9.32
C TYR A 345 -19.91 -7.33 10.10
N ALA A 346 -20.74 -8.07 10.88
CA ALA A 346 -20.23 -9.14 11.74
C ALA A 346 -19.55 -10.25 10.92
N THR A 347 -20.16 -10.61 9.80
CA THR A 347 -19.61 -11.60 8.86
C THR A 347 -18.35 -11.10 8.17
N SER A 348 -18.27 -9.80 7.85
CA SER A 348 -17.07 -9.17 7.29
C SER A 348 -15.89 -9.28 8.25
N ILE A 349 -16.09 -9.00 9.55
CA ILE A 349 -15.06 -9.15 10.58
C ILE A 349 -14.56 -10.61 10.68
N GLU A 350 -15.45 -11.59 10.60
CA GLU A 350 -15.04 -13.00 10.59
C GLU A 350 -14.16 -13.34 9.38
N VAL A 351 -14.52 -12.87 8.19
CA VAL A 351 -13.74 -13.06 6.96
C VAL A 351 -12.37 -12.38 7.04
N LEU A 352 -12.35 -11.11 7.47
CA LEU A 352 -11.12 -10.34 7.64
C LEU A 352 -10.19 -10.94 8.70
N SER A 353 -10.74 -11.46 9.81
CA SER A 353 -9.96 -12.17 10.83
C SER A 353 -9.27 -13.42 10.27
N VAL A 354 -9.90 -14.12 9.33
CA VAL A 354 -9.26 -15.25 8.64
C VAL A 354 -8.14 -14.75 7.72
N MET A 355 -8.35 -13.67 6.97
CA MET A 355 -7.32 -13.09 6.10
C MET A 355 -6.11 -12.60 6.90
N GLU A 356 -6.32 -11.99 8.06
CA GLU A 356 -5.26 -11.61 8.99
C GLU A 356 -4.42 -12.82 9.43
N LYS A 357 -5.05 -13.96 9.76
CA LYS A 357 -4.33 -15.20 10.10
C LYS A 357 -3.50 -15.72 8.93
N VAL A 358 -4.02 -15.60 7.71
CA VAL A 358 -3.29 -16.01 6.49
C VAL A 358 -2.02 -15.20 6.32
N VAL A 359 -2.08 -13.87 6.49
CA VAL A 359 -0.89 -13.01 6.42
C VAL A 359 0.09 -13.33 7.54
N LYS A 360 -0.40 -13.54 8.77
CA LYS A 360 0.45 -13.94 9.92
C LYS A 360 1.14 -15.29 9.72
N SER A 361 0.62 -16.16 8.84
CA SER A 361 1.30 -17.40 8.46
C SER A 361 2.42 -17.22 7.42
N GLY A 362 2.67 -15.98 6.96
CA GLY A 362 3.73 -15.63 6.01
C GLY A 362 3.29 -15.51 4.55
N THR A 363 2.01 -15.73 4.24
CA THR A 363 1.47 -15.54 2.88
C THR A 363 1.20 -14.06 2.62
N SER A 364 1.67 -13.53 1.48
CA SER A 364 1.37 -12.15 1.06
C SER A 364 -0.10 -12.04 0.60
N LEU A 365 -0.73 -10.91 0.87
CA LEU A 365 -2.14 -10.65 0.51
C LEU A 365 -2.28 -9.28 -0.15
N ILE A 366 -2.94 -9.24 -1.31
CA ILE A 366 -3.48 -8.01 -1.88
C ILE A 366 -5.00 -8.04 -1.75
N ILE A 367 -5.56 -7.05 -1.09
CA ILE A 367 -7.00 -6.83 -1.06
C ILE A 367 -7.37 -5.61 -1.90
N VAL A 368 -8.36 -5.74 -2.75
CA VAL A 368 -9.01 -4.63 -3.44
C VAL A 368 -10.29 -4.29 -2.71
N THR A 369 -10.46 -3.03 -2.35
CA THR A 369 -11.68 -2.55 -1.70
C THR A 369 -11.90 -1.06 -1.94
N HIS A 370 -13.11 -0.58 -1.66
CA HIS A 370 -13.45 0.83 -1.56
C HIS A 370 -13.70 1.25 -0.09
N ASN A 371 -13.57 0.33 0.86
CA ASN A 371 -13.83 0.57 2.27
C ASN A 371 -12.53 1.03 2.98
N GLU A 372 -12.54 2.27 3.49
CA GLU A 372 -11.44 2.88 4.23
C GLU A 372 -11.10 2.15 5.53
N GLU A 373 -12.08 1.54 6.19
CA GLU A 373 -11.87 0.82 7.44
C GLU A 373 -11.00 -0.42 7.22
N ILE A 374 -11.29 -1.19 6.16
CA ILE A 374 -10.50 -2.37 5.82
C ILE A 374 -9.05 -1.98 5.52
N ALA A 375 -8.83 -0.82 4.90
CA ALA A 375 -7.50 -0.32 4.60
C ALA A 375 -6.62 -0.11 5.86
N LYS A 376 -7.22 0.12 7.03
CA LYS A 376 -6.49 0.28 8.31
C LYS A 376 -5.82 -1.02 8.79
N MET A 377 -6.26 -2.19 8.29
CA MET A 377 -5.65 -3.49 8.60
C MET A 377 -4.39 -3.78 7.77
N ALA A 378 -4.25 -3.13 6.64
CA ALA A 378 -3.13 -3.39 5.72
C ALA A 378 -1.83 -2.80 6.26
N ASP A 379 -0.69 -3.46 5.99
CA ASP A 379 0.64 -2.91 6.22
C ASP A 379 0.84 -1.63 5.38
N ARG A 380 0.30 -1.66 4.15
CA ARG A 380 0.41 -0.55 3.20
C ARG A 380 -0.88 -0.39 2.38
N VAL A 381 -1.25 0.86 2.12
CA VAL A 381 -2.42 1.24 1.33
C VAL A 381 -1.98 1.99 0.10
N VAL A 382 -2.38 1.53 -1.07
CA VAL A 382 -2.16 2.19 -2.36
C VAL A 382 -3.49 2.70 -2.88
N ARG A 383 -3.61 4.02 -3.03
CA ARG A 383 -4.84 4.65 -3.50
C ARG A 383 -4.83 4.80 -5.01
N PHE A 384 -5.90 4.30 -5.62
CA PHE A 384 -6.15 4.41 -7.05
C PHE A 384 -7.17 5.49 -7.37
N ARG A 385 -6.89 6.29 -8.40
CA ARG A 385 -7.82 7.24 -8.99
C ARG A 385 -7.52 7.40 -10.49
N ASP A 386 -8.55 7.34 -11.33
CA ASP A 386 -8.46 7.55 -12.79
C ASP A 386 -7.38 6.70 -13.50
N GLY A 387 -7.18 5.47 -13.05
CA GLY A 387 -6.22 4.54 -13.63
C GLY A 387 -4.77 4.76 -13.21
N LYS A 388 -4.54 5.54 -12.15
CA LYS A 388 -3.20 5.83 -11.60
C LYS A 388 -3.17 5.60 -10.10
N THR A 389 -1.99 5.31 -9.57
CA THR A 389 -1.69 5.44 -8.15
C THR A 389 -1.41 6.91 -7.84
N TYR A 390 -1.99 7.47 -6.78
CA TYR A 390 -1.80 8.88 -6.44
C TYR A 390 -1.35 9.11 -4.99
N GLU A 391 -1.51 8.12 -4.14
CA GLU A 391 -1.10 8.18 -2.74
C GLU A 391 -0.72 6.77 -2.29
N ILE A 392 0.39 6.64 -1.56
CA ILE A 392 0.76 5.42 -0.87
C ILE A 392 0.96 5.76 0.60
N ARG A 393 0.36 4.94 1.48
CA ARG A 393 0.44 5.08 2.92
C ARG A 393 0.93 3.78 3.53
N VAL A 394 1.91 3.86 4.42
CA VAL A 394 2.35 2.74 5.26
C VAL A 394 1.64 2.86 6.61
N ASN A 395 0.97 1.81 7.04
CA ASN A 395 0.37 1.75 8.36
C ASN A 395 1.41 1.20 9.35
N ALA A 396 2.00 2.07 10.16
CA ALA A 396 2.99 1.65 11.17
C ALA A 396 2.39 0.72 12.25
N ARG A 397 1.08 0.79 12.46
CA ARG A 397 0.32 -0.06 13.37
C ARG A 397 -0.99 -0.49 12.70
N PRO A 398 -0.96 -1.53 11.86
CA PRO A 398 -2.18 -2.08 11.28
C PRO A 398 -3.17 -2.53 12.37
N LEU A 399 -4.45 -2.20 12.19
CA LEU A 399 -5.49 -2.62 13.12
C LEU A 399 -5.80 -4.12 12.95
N HIS A 400 -6.26 -4.74 14.03
CA HIS A 400 -6.84 -6.08 13.95
C HIS A 400 -8.26 -6.03 13.39
N ALA A 401 -8.72 -7.10 12.77
CA ALA A 401 -10.07 -7.17 12.24
C ALA A 401 -11.16 -6.86 13.29
N GLY A 402 -10.93 -7.25 14.54
CA GLY A 402 -11.86 -7.02 15.66
C GLY A 402 -11.93 -5.57 16.15
N ASP A 403 -10.98 -4.72 15.73
CA ASP A 403 -10.90 -3.32 16.15
C ASP A 403 -11.52 -2.37 15.12
N LEU A 404 -11.98 -2.91 13.97
CA LEU A 404 -12.61 -2.12 12.93
C LEU A 404 -14.04 -1.71 13.33
N VAL A 405 -14.44 -0.50 12.91
CA VAL A 405 -15.77 0.06 13.16
C VAL A 405 -16.25 0.79 11.90
N TRP A 406 -17.35 0.36 11.26
CA TRP A 406 -18.02 1.06 10.16
C TRP A 406 -19.53 0.85 10.13
#